data_2ad06beb59c571a2bb59f6b90a99bfe3
#
_entry.id   2ad06beb59c571a2bb59f6b90a99bfe3
#
_cell.length_a   1.000
_cell.length_b   1.000
_cell.length_c   1.000
_cell.angle_alpha   90.00
_cell.angle_beta   90.00
_cell.angle_gamma   90.00
#
_symmetry.space_group_name_H-M   'P 1'
#
loop_
_entity.id
_entity.type
_entity.pdbx_description
1 polymer ?
#
loop_
_entity_poly.entity_id
_entity_poly.type
_entity_poly.pdbx_seq_one_letter_code
_entity_poly.pdbx_strand_id
1 'polypeptide(L)'
;MDDAAPVLGRIAAEPVLEDKPFSSLVPAIIGAALMMQTLNATVLSNALPTMARSLHEDPVHLNTAITVYLLASAVFLPISGWAADRFGAKKVFLFAIVGYASACAGCGLARTLPELLLARFCAGAAGAMMGPVGRLVLLRSTPKHDLVRAMSVLTMPALLGPVLGPPIGGLIVTYGSWRWIFFLNLPIALLGVVLVTRFIPNVREEGVRPLDWTGLVLTGVGMAGVVYGFENLGRGALPPWAVGRRA
;
A
#
# COMPACT_ATOMS: atom_id res chain seq x y z
N MET A 1 -20.55 -17.39 55.96
CA MET A 1 -21.45 -17.41 54.80
C MET A 1 -21.69 -15.94 54.45
N ASP A 2 -20.62 -15.27 53.91
CA ASP A 2 -20.70 -13.90 53.40
C ASP A 2 -19.31 -13.52 52.85
N ASP A 3 -18.99 -14.01 51.66
CA ASP A 3 -17.74 -13.62 51.02
C ASP A 3 -17.81 -13.73 49.47
N ALA A 4 -18.96 -13.36 48.90
CA ALA A 4 -19.19 -13.43 47.46
C ALA A 4 -19.49 -12.07 46.78
N ALA A 5 -19.17 -10.96 47.44
CA ALA A 5 -19.60 -9.64 46.96
C ALA A 5 -18.52 -8.58 46.68
N PRO A 6 -17.29 -8.90 46.22
CA PRO A 6 -16.48 -7.84 45.58
C PRO A 6 -15.96 -8.13 44.15
N VAL A 7 -16.47 -9.16 43.44
CA VAL A 7 -15.94 -9.46 42.09
C VAL A 7 -16.71 -8.77 40.97
N LEU A 8 -17.92 -8.27 41.23
CA LEU A 8 -18.73 -7.56 40.23
C LEU A 8 -18.43 -6.06 40.06
N GLY A 9 -17.55 -5.49 40.88
CA GLY A 9 -17.22 -4.05 40.86
C GLY A 9 -16.02 -3.63 40.01
N ARG A 10 -15.38 -4.58 39.34
CA ARG A 10 -14.17 -4.31 38.50
C ARG A 10 -14.34 -4.66 37.02
N ILE A 11 -15.54 -4.58 36.50
CA ILE A 11 -15.66 -4.26 35.06
C ILE A 11 -15.29 -2.77 34.97
N ALA A 12 -14.00 -2.52 34.87
CA ALA A 12 -13.50 -1.18 34.63
C ALA A 12 -14.30 -0.63 33.45
N ALA A 13 -15.00 0.47 33.70
CA ALA A 13 -15.67 1.23 32.65
C ALA A 13 -14.65 1.43 31.53
N GLU A 14 -14.85 0.74 30.41
CA GLU A 14 -14.16 1.13 29.18
C GLU A 14 -14.35 2.64 29.08
N PRO A 15 -13.28 3.43 28.80
CA PRO A 15 -13.46 4.85 28.62
C PRO A 15 -14.52 5.00 27.55
N VAL A 16 -15.67 5.54 27.94
CA VAL A 16 -16.75 5.93 27.03
C VAL A 16 -16.09 6.92 26.10
N LEU A 17 -15.71 6.44 24.91
CA LEU A 17 -15.25 7.33 23.84
C LEU A 17 -16.43 8.27 23.66
N GLU A 18 -16.23 9.51 24.15
CA GLU A 18 -17.21 10.59 24.05
C GLU A 18 -17.85 10.52 22.66
N ASP A 19 -19.14 10.69 22.61
CA ASP A 19 -20.01 10.61 21.43
C ASP A 19 -19.65 11.72 20.45
N LYS A 20 -18.41 11.68 19.95
CA LYS A 20 -17.94 12.60 18.90
C LYS A 20 -18.62 12.20 17.61
N PRO A 21 -19.30 13.14 16.94
CA PRO A 21 -19.97 12.85 15.68
C PRO A 21 -18.97 12.20 14.70
N PHE A 22 -19.42 11.16 14.01
CA PHE A 22 -18.61 10.45 13.02
C PHE A 22 -17.96 11.43 12.04
N SER A 23 -16.65 11.46 12.02
CA SER A 23 -15.89 12.24 11.04
C SER A 23 -15.45 11.34 9.89
N SER A 24 -15.97 11.58 8.70
CA SER A 24 -15.56 10.90 7.47
C SER A 24 -14.16 11.30 6.98
N LEU A 25 -13.53 12.28 7.64
CA LEU A 25 -12.28 12.89 7.19
C LEU A 25 -11.11 11.91 7.25
N VAL A 26 -10.93 11.19 8.37
CA VAL A 26 -9.84 10.21 8.53
C VAL A 26 -9.95 9.06 7.54
N PRO A 27 -11.12 8.40 7.41
CA PRO A 27 -11.32 7.37 6.38
C PRO A 27 -11.07 7.88 4.95
N ALA A 28 -11.52 9.10 4.63
CA ALA A 28 -11.33 9.68 3.31
C ALA A 28 -9.85 9.98 2.98
N ILE A 29 -9.07 10.45 3.97
CA ILE A 29 -7.63 10.68 3.82
C ILE A 29 -6.91 9.36 3.50
N ILE A 30 -7.23 8.30 4.24
CA ILE A 30 -6.64 6.98 4.02
C ILE A 30 -7.07 6.42 2.67
N GLY A 31 -8.36 6.55 2.33
CA GLY A 31 -8.90 6.14 1.03
C GLY A 31 -8.23 6.85 -0.15
N ALA A 32 -7.95 8.16 -0.04
CA ALA A 32 -7.24 8.92 -1.06
C ALA A 32 -5.79 8.43 -1.26
N ALA A 33 -5.10 8.07 -0.16
CA ALA A 33 -3.77 7.48 -0.24
C ALA A 33 -3.79 6.10 -0.94
N LEU A 34 -4.80 5.26 -0.66
CA LEU A 34 -4.98 3.98 -1.36
C LEU A 34 -5.40 4.18 -2.82
N MET A 35 -6.22 5.18 -3.13
CA MET A 35 -6.57 5.54 -4.51
C MET A 35 -5.31 5.90 -5.31
N MET A 36 -4.41 6.68 -4.74
CA MET A 36 -3.12 7.03 -5.36
C MET A 36 -2.34 5.78 -5.78
N GLN A 37 -2.29 4.77 -4.91
CA GLN A 37 -1.58 3.51 -5.17
C GLN A 37 -2.27 2.68 -6.26
N THR A 38 -3.60 2.51 -6.19
CA THR A 38 -4.36 1.72 -7.16
C THR A 38 -4.41 2.39 -8.53
N LEU A 39 -4.54 3.72 -8.57
CA LEU A 39 -4.48 4.50 -9.79
C LEU A 39 -3.12 4.35 -10.48
N ASN A 40 -2.02 4.48 -9.74
CA ASN A 40 -0.67 4.31 -10.29
C ASN A 40 -0.48 2.92 -10.92
N ALA A 41 -0.98 1.87 -10.26
CA ALA A 41 -0.87 0.50 -10.77
C ALA A 41 -1.61 0.31 -12.09
N THR A 42 -2.82 0.86 -12.22
CA THR A 42 -3.66 0.71 -13.43
C THR A 42 -3.21 1.60 -14.58
N VAL A 43 -2.79 2.84 -14.28
CA VAL A 43 -2.29 3.77 -15.32
C VAL A 43 -0.99 3.26 -15.92
N LEU A 44 -0.11 2.64 -15.11
CA LEU A 44 1.16 2.11 -15.58
C LEU A 44 0.99 1.04 -16.66
N SER A 45 0.06 0.10 -16.47
CA SER A 45 -0.16 -0.99 -17.44
C SER A 45 -0.49 -0.45 -18.84
N ASN A 46 -1.23 0.66 -18.91
CA ASN A 46 -1.56 1.30 -20.17
C ASN A 46 -0.39 2.08 -20.78
N ALA A 47 0.55 2.54 -19.95
CA ALA A 47 1.69 3.34 -20.40
C ALA A 47 2.90 2.49 -20.83
N LEU A 48 2.94 1.20 -20.52
CA LEU A 48 4.08 0.32 -20.81
C LEU A 48 4.58 0.42 -22.26
N PRO A 49 3.73 0.39 -23.32
CA PRO A 49 4.21 0.47 -24.69
C PRO A 49 4.89 1.81 -25.01
N THR A 50 4.42 2.89 -24.43
CA THR A 50 5.00 4.23 -24.62
C THR A 50 6.30 4.40 -23.84
N MET A 51 6.36 3.84 -22.64
CA MET A 51 7.58 3.79 -21.82
C MET A 51 8.68 2.99 -22.51
N ALA A 52 8.35 1.83 -23.09
CA ALA A 52 9.27 0.97 -23.81
C ALA A 52 9.93 1.72 -24.98
N ARG A 53 9.13 2.40 -25.79
CA ARG A 53 9.66 3.25 -26.88
C ARG A 53 10.55 4.38 -26.38
N SER A 54 10.18 5.03 -25.29
CA SER A 54 10.90 6.16 -24.72
C SER A 54 12.23 5.77 -24.07
N LEU A 55 12.31 4.58 -23.49
CA LEU A 55 13.51 4.04 -22.85
C LEU A 55 14.36 3.18 -23.79
N HIS A 56 13.92 3.00 -25.06
CA HIS A 56 14.55 2.13 -26.05
C HIS A 56 14.69 0.68 -25.55
N GLU A 57 13.67 0.17 -24.84
CA GLU A 57 13.65 -1.15 -24.24
C GLU A 57 12.52 -2.01 -24.82
N ASP A 58 12.67 -3.33 -24.74
CA ASP A 58 11.60 -4.26 -25.10
C ASP A 58 10.44 -4.17 -24.07
N PRO A 59 9.17 -4.12 -24.53
CA PRO A 59 8.02 -4.13 -23.64
C PRO A 59 8.01 -5.32 -22.65
N VAL A 60 8.59 -6.46 -23.03
CA VAL A 60 8.70 -7.65 -22.16
C VAL A 60 9.66 -7.37 -21.00
N HIS A 61 10.79 -6.72 -21.26
CA HIS A 61 11.74 -6.31 -20.23
C HIS A 61 11.12 -5.25 -19.29
N LEU A 62 10.34 -4.33 -19.85
CA LEU A 62 9.71 -3.28 -19.08
C LEU A 62 8.63 -3.80 -18.12
N ASN A 63 8.00 -4.95 -18.46
CA ASN A 63 7.03 -5.60 -17.56
C ASN A 63 7.68 -6.01 -16.23
N THR A 64 9.00 -6.22 -16.22
CA THR A 64 9.78 -6.47 -14.99
C THR A 64 9.61 -5.33 -13.96
N ALA A 65 9.29 -4.11 -14.39
CA ALA A 65 9.02 -3.00 -13.49
C ALA A 65 7.73 -3.21 -12.66
N ILE A 66 6.73 -3.91 -13.21
CA ILE A 66 5.53 -4.33 -12.46
C ILE A 66 5.90 -5.44 -11.49
N THR A 67 6.65 -6.43 -11.95
CA THR A 67 7.09 -7.57 -11.14
C THR A 67 7.90 -7.14 -9.93
N VAL A 68 8.89 -6.28 -10.14
CA VAL A 68 9.74 -5.77 -9.06
C VAL A 68 8.91 -5.01 -8.02
N TYR A 69 7.93 -4.22 -8.47
CA TYR A 69 7.00 -3.55 -7.56
C TYR A 69 6.17 -4.54 -6.73
N LEU A 70 5.58 -5.55 -7.38
CA LEU A 70 4.77 -6.57 -6.70
C LEU A 70 5.61 -7.40 -5.73
N LEU A 71 6.83 -7.79 -6.16
CA LEU A 71 7.77 -8.54 -5.35
C LEU A 71 8.18 -7.76 -4.10
N ALA A 72 8.57 -6.49 -4.27
CA ALA A 72 8.88 -5.63 -3.14
C ALA A 72 7.67 -5.49 -2.20
N SER A 73 6.47 -5.28 -2.77
CA SER A 73 5.25 -5.18 -1.96
C SER A 73 4.99 -6.47 -1.17
N ALA A 74 5.16 -7.63 -1.77
CA ALA A 74 4.96 -8.94 -1.11
C ALA A 74 5.92 -9.14 0.06
N VAL A 75 7.21 -8.78 -0.11
CA VAL A 75 8.25 -8.91 0.92
C VAL A 75 8.03 -7.94 2.09
N PHE A 76 7.61 -6.70 1.80
CA PHE A 76 7.49 -5.66 2.84
C PHE A 76 6.11 -5.64 3.52
N LEU A 77 5.09 -6.29 2.94
CA LEU A 77 3.74 -6.35 3.51
C LEU A 77 3.70 -6.90 4.96
N PRO A 78 4.38 -8.00 5.30
CA PRO A 78 4.35 -8.54 6.66
C PRO A 78 5.02 -7.62 7.70
N ILE A 79 5.97 -6.78 7.28
CA ILE A 79 6.67 -5.85 8.17
C ILE A 79 5.75 -4.71 8.63
N SER A 80 4.73 -4.40 7.84
CA SER A 80 3.89 -3.22 8.02
C SER A 80 3.19 -3.17 9.39
N GLY A 81 2.65 -4.30 9.86
CA GLY A 81 1.99 -4.41 11.16
C GLY A 81 2.96 -4.17 12.32
N TRP A 82 4.07 -4.91 12.34
CA TRP A 82 5.11 -4.74 13.35
C TRP A 82 5.66 -3.31 13.39
N ALA A 83 5.94 -2.71 12.23
CA ALA A 83 6.43 -1.35 12.15
C ALA A 83 5.41 -0.35 12.74
N ALA A 84 4.12 -0.53 12.45
CA ALA A 84 3.05 0.30 12.98
C ALA A 84 2.94 0.20 14.51
N ASP A 85 3.09 -1.00 15.07
CA ASP A 85 3.06 -1.20 16.52
C ASP A 85 4.31 -0.62 17.19
N ARG A 86 5.50 -0.82 16.58
CA ARG A 86 6.78 -0.38 17.12
C ARG A 86 6.96 1.15 17.09
N PHE A 87 6.67 1.77 15.95
CA PHE A 87 6.96 3.20 15.72
C PHE A 87 5.72 4.09 15.81
N GLY A 88 4.53 3.49 15.86
CA GLY A 88 3.23 4.16 15.85
C GLY A 88 2.65 4.28 14.44
N ALA A 89 1.38 3.91 14.33
CA ALA A 89 0.69 3.79 13.04
C ALA A 89 0.72 5.10 12.21
N LYS A 90 0.53 6.27 12.85
CA LYS A 90 0.61 7.58 12.16
C LYS A 90 1.97 7.81 11.52
N LYS A 91 3.06 7.56 12.26
CA LYS A 91 4.43 7.81 11.77
C LYS A 91 4.77 6.89 10.60
N VAL A 92 4.42 5.62 10.72
CA VAL A 92 4.66 4.63 9.65
C VAL A 92 3.82 4.96 8.42
N PHE A 93 2.58 5.39 8.59
CA PHE A 93 1.72 5.81 7.48
C PHE A 93 2.27 7.04 6.75
N LEU A 94 2.75 8.04 7.50
CA LEU A 94 3.42 9.21 6.92
C LEU A 94 4.68 8.81 6.15
N PHE A 95 5.52 7.95 6.75
CA PHE A 95 6.72 7.45 6.09
C PHE A 95 6.38 6.70 4.81
N ALA A 96 5.32 5.89 4.81
CA ALA A 96 4.84 5.17 3.65
C ALA A 96 4.39 6.12 2.52
N ILE A 97 3.61 7.17 2.84
CA ILE A 97 3.16 8.17 1.85
C ILE A 97 4.35 8.93 1.26
N VAL A 98 5.26 9.43 2.11
CA VAL A 98 6.44 10.20 1.66
C VAL A 98 7.39 9.30 0.85
N GLY A 99 7.67 8.09 1.34
CA GLY A 99 8.51 7.12 0.65
C GLY A 99 7.94 6.73 -0.72
N TYR A 100 6.62 6.49 -0.78
CA TYR A 100 5.94 6.18 -2.03
C TYR A 100 5.99 7.36 -3.03
N ALA A 101 5.72 8.58 -2.56
CA ALA A 101 5.80 9.79 -3.39
C ALA A 101 7.21 10.04 -3.92
N SER A 102 8.22 9.89 -3.05
CA SER A 102 9.63 10.04 -3.46
C SER A 102 10.03 8.98 -4.49
N ALA A 103 9.59 7.75 -4.31
CA ALA A 103 9.81 6.68 -5.27
C ALA A 103 9.07 6.94 -6.60
N CYS A 104 7.84 7.49 -6.56
CA CYS A 104 7.14 7.95 -7.76
C CYS A 104 7.91 9.07 -8.48
N ALA A 105 8.44 10.05 -7.75
CA ALA A 105 9.30 11.07 -8.35
C ALA A 105 10.52 10.43 -9.03
N GLY A 106 11.17 9.46 -8.39
CA GLY A 106 12.25 8.67 -8.97
C GLY A 106 11.85 7.95 -10.25
N CYS A 107 10.67 7.31 -10.29
CA CYS A 107 10.13 6.69 -11.49
C CYS A 107 9.92 7.70 -12.63
N GLY A 108 9.39 8.90 -12.32
CA GLY A 108 9.16 9.95 -13.31
C GLY A 108 10.46 10.58 -13.86
N LEU A 109 11.54 10.55 -13.08
CA LEU A 109 12.85 11.06 -13.45
C LEU A 109 13.75 10.00 -14.11
N ALA A 110 13.40 8.73 -14.06
CA ALA A 110 14.18 7.63 -14.59
C ALA A 110 14.44 7.80 -16.08
N ARG A 111 15.69 7.58 -16.47
CA ARG A 111 16.20 7.66 -17.85
C ARG A 111 16.59 6.29 -18.40
N THR A 112 16.82 5.33 -17.51
CA THR A 112 17.22 3.97 -17.82
C THR A 112 16.31 2.96 -17.14
N LEU A 113 16.26 1.74 -17.66
CA LEU A 113 15.48 0.65 -17.03
C LEU A 113 15.95 0.34 -15.61
N PRO A 114 17.26 0.22 -15.29
CA PRO A 114 17.69 -0.03 -13.92
C PRO A 114 17.26 1.05 -12.92
N GLU A 115 17.30 2.33 -13.29
CA GLU A 115 16.80 3.43 -12.46
C GLU A 115 15.30 3.27 -12.18
N LEU A 116 14.53 2.94 -13.22
CA LEU A 116 13.11 2.69 -13.09
C LEU A 116 12.82 1.49 -12.17
N LEU A 117 13.57 0.39 -12.32
CA LEU A 117 13.40 -0.81 -11.48
C LEU A 117 13.71 -0.52 -10.01
N LEU A 118 14.77 0.23 -9.72
CA LEU A 118 15.11 0.63 -8.36
C LEU A 118 14.03 1.51 -7.74
N ALA A 119 13.55 2.50 -8.49
CA ALA A 119 12.46 3.35 -8.02
C ALA A 119 11.16 2.56 -7.82
N ARG A 120 10.86 1.57 -8.67
CA ARG A 120 9.73 0.65 -8.53
C ARG A 120 9.84 -0.25 -7.30
N PHE A 121 11.03 -0.75 -7.01
CA PHE A 121 11.29 -1.49 -5.77
C PHE A 121 10.97 -0.63 -4.54
N CYS A 122 11.50 0.59 -4.49
CA CYS A 122 11.22 1.52 -3.40
C CYS A 122 9.72 1.86 -3.29
N ALA A 123 9.03 2.07 -4.44
CA ALA A 123 7.60 2.31 -4.46
C ALA A 123 6.79 1.11 -3.94
N GLY A 124 7.19 -0.11 -4.29
CA GLY A 124 6.57 -1.35 -3.80
C GLY A 124 6.75 -1.51 -2.29
N ALA A 125 7.95 -1.29 -1.78
CA ALA A 125 8.28 -1.38 -0.36
C ALA A 125 7.49 -0.35 0.48
N ALA A 126 7.45 0.91 0.06
CA ALA A 126 6.68 1.96 0.75
C ALA A 126 5.17 1.75 0.60
N GLY A 127 4.70 1.43 -0.62
CA GLY A 127 3.30 1.20 -0.92
C GLY A 127 2.70 0.03 -0.14
N ALA A 128 3.46 -1.04 0.09
CA ALA A 128 3.02 -2.19 0.86
C ALA A 128 2.55 -1.84 2.27
N MET A 129 3.10 -0.77 2.87
CA MET A 129 2.74 -0.32 4.20
C MET A 129 1.45 0.52 4.22
N MET A 130 1.06 1.15 3.10
CA MET A 130 -0.07 2.09 3.09
C MET A 130 -1.40 1.41 3.42
N GLY A 131 -1.69 0.26 2.84
CA GLY A 131 -2.95 -0.46 3.02
C GLY A 131 -3.17 -0.95 4.45
N PRO A 132 -2.31 -1.84 4.97
CA PRO A 132 -2.48 -2.40 6.32
C PRO A 132 -2.39 -1.34 7.41
N VAL A 133 -1.42 -0.42 7.31
CA VAL A 133 -1.24 0.63 8.32
C VAL A 133 -2.38 1.65 8.27
N GLY A 134 -2.88 2.00 7.08
CA GLY A 134 -4.05 2.85 6.93
C GLY A 134 -5.30 2.23 7.58
N ARG A 135 -5.55 0.94 7.36
CA ARG A 135 -6.65 0.21 8.03
C ARG A 135 -6.47 0.18 9.54
N LEU A 136 -5.24 -0.03 10.02
CA LEU A 136 -4.93 -0.03 11.45
C LEU A 136 -5.20 1.35 12.07
N VAL A 137 -4.80 2.44 11.41
CA VAL A 137 -5.13 3.80 11.82
C VAL A 137 -6.64 4.00 11.90
N LEU A 138 -7.39 3.53 10.90
CA LEU A 138 -8.84 3.62 10.88
C LEU A 138 -9.47 2.89 12.07
N LEU A 139 -9.08 1.64 12.31
CA LEU A 139 -9.59 0.82 13.40
C LEU A 139 -9.34 1.43 14.77
N ARG A 140 -8.18 2.08 14.95
CA ARG A 140 -7.80 2.73 16.22
C ARG A 140 -8.40 4.11 16.42
N SER A 141 -8.86 4.76 15.36
CA SER A 141 -9.42 6.12 15.40
C SER A 141 -10.93 6.18 15.29
N THR A 142 -11.60 5.05 15.05
CA THR A 142 -13.04 4.98 14.79
C THR A 142 -13.76 4.13 15.86
N PRO A 143 -14.85 4.62 16.47
CA PRO A 143 -15.68 3.82 17.37
C PRO A 143 -16.23 2.57 16.67
N LYS A 144 -16.45 1.48 17.44
CA LYS A 144 -16.87 0.18 16.89
C LYS A 144 -18.18 0.26 16.09
N HIS A 145 -19.14 1.08 16.53
CA HIS A 145 -20.44 1.25 15.88
C HIS A 145 -20.35 1.96 14.50
N ASP A 146 -19.30 2.76 14.26
CA ASP A 146 -19.10 3.49 13.02
C ASP A 146 -18.12 2.81 12.04
N LEU A 147 -17.52 1.67 12.42
CA LEU A 147 -16.49 1.00 11.61
C LEU A 147 -16.97 0.63 10.22
N VAL A 148 -18.20 0.15 10.07
CA VAL A 148 -18.76 -0.22 8.76
C VAL A 148 -18.85 0.99 7.85
N ARG A 149 -19.33 2.12 8.39
CA ARG A 149 -19.43 3.38 7.67
C ARG A 149 -18.04 3.93 7.31
N ALA A 150 -17.10 3.86 8.24
CA ALA A 150 -15.71 4.29 8.01
C ALA A 150 -15.01 3.45 6.95
N MET A 151 -15.20 2.13 6.95
CA MET A 151 -14.66 1.24 5.90
C MET A 151 -15.27 1.54 4.54
N SER A 152 -16.56 1.85 4.46
CA SER A 152 -17.21 2.24 3.20
C SER A 152 -16.60 3.53 2.64
N VAL A 153 -16.42 4.56 3.48
CA VAL A 153 -15.80 5.83 3.08
C VAL A 153 -14.33 5.64 2.63
N LEU A 154 -13.59 4.74 3.28
CA LEU A 154 -12.21 4.40 2.91
C LEU A 154 -12.16 3.69 1.56
N THR A 155 -13.07 2.73 1.34
CA THR A 155 -13.03 1.87 0.16
C THR A 155 -13.48 2.61 -1.11
N MET A 156 -14.39 3.58 -0.99
CA MET A 156 -14.93 4.32 -2.12
C MET A 156 -13.85 5.01 -2.99
N PRO A 157 -12.93 5.83 -2.43
CA PRO A 157 -11.84 6.40 -3.22
C PRO A 157 -10.87 5.34 -3.77
N ALA A 158 -10.60 4.27 -3.00
CA ALA A 158 -9.71 3.21 -3.44
C ALA A 158 -10.23 2.49 -4.70
N LEU A 159 -11.54 2.31 -4.82
CA LEU A 159 -12.18 1.72 -6.01
C LEU A 159 -12.23 2.67 -7.21
N LEU A 160 -12.16 3.98 -6.99
CA LEU A 160 -12.09 4.95 -8.10
C LEU A 160 -10.75 4.86 -8.85
N GLY A 161 -9.67 4.44 -8.20
CA GLY A 161 -8.36 4.27 -8.84
C GLY A 161 -8.40 3.40 -10.09
N PRO A 162 -8.84 2.15 -10.02
CA PRO A 162 -8.98 1.27 -11.19
C PRO A 162 -9.93 1.78 -12.25
N VAL A 163 -11.01 2.47 -11.86
CA VAL A 163 -12.00 3.02 -12.82
C VAL A 163 -11.44 4.23 -13.57
N LEU A 164 -10.78 5.13 -12.84
CA LEU A 164 -10.22 6.36 -13.42
C LEU A 164 -8.85 6.13 -14.08
N GLY A 165 -8.16 5.04 -13.71
CA GLY A 165 -6.82 4.72 -14.22
C GLY A 165 -6.73 4.67 -15.74
N PRO A 166 -7.52 3.83 -16.42
CA PRO A 166 -7.48 3.73 -17.89
C PRO A 166 -7.74 5.05 -18.62
N PRO A 167 -8.79 5.83 -18.35
CA PRO A 167 -9.00 7.10 -19.02
C PRO A 167 -7.92 8.14 -18.71
N ILE A 168 -7.49 8.27 -17.45
CA ILE A 168 -6.40 9.19 -17.08
C ILE A 168 -5.09 8.77 -17.73
N GLY A 169 -4.78 7.48 -17.70
CA GLY A 169 -3.57 6.94 -18.33
C GLY A 169 -3.56 7.16 -19.83
N GLY A 170 -4.69 6.91 -20.51
CA GLY A 170 -4.85 7.16 -21.93
C GLY A 170 -4.65 8.63 -22.30
N LEU A 171 -5.25 9.55 -21.56
CA LEU A 171 -5.09 10.99 -21.76
C LEU A 171 -3.63 11.43 -21.60
N ILE A 172 -2.97 11.00 -20.49
CA ILE A 172 -1.58 11.36 -20.22
C ILE A 172 -0.64 10.85 -21.32
N VAL A 173 -0.84 9.61 -21.77
CA VAL A 173 0.03 9.00 -22.78
C VAL A 173 -0.21 9.59 -24.18
N THR A 174 -1.45 10.01 -24.48
CA THR A 174 -1.81 10.57 -25.78
C THR A 174 -1.38 12.02 -25.93
N TYR A 175 -1.54 12.84 -24.89
CA TYR A 175 -1.33 14.29 -24.97
C TYR A 175 -0.09 14.79 -24.25
N GLY A 176 0.61 13.90 -23.49
CA GLY A 176 1.76 14.26 -22.68
C GLY A 176 2.84 13.19 -22.63
N SER A 177 3.66 13.26 -21.58
CA SER A 177 4.70 12.28 -21.31
C SER A 177 4.20 11.27 -20.26
N TRP A 178 4.53 9.99 -20.43
CA TRP A 178 4.26 8.93 -19.45
C TRP A 178 4.82 9.27 -18.05
N ARG A 179 5.80 10.14 -17.95
CA ARG A 179 6.38 10.60 -16.67
C ARG A 179 5.37 11.29 -15.77
N TRP A 180 4.35 11.95 -16.34
CA TRP A 180 3.29 12.61 -15.59
C TRP A 180 2.43 11.65 -14.79
N ILE A 181 2.38 10.37 -15.16
CA ILE A 181 1.69 9.32 -14.39
C ILE A 181 2.23 9.26 -12.96
N PHE A 182 3.54 9.39 -12.82
CA PHE A 182 4.20 9.37 -11.53
C PHE A 182 4.12 10.69 -10.80
N PHE A 183 4.30 11.80 -11.51
CA PHE A 183 4.23 13.14 -10.91
C PHE A 183 2.82 13.49 -10.40
N LEU A 184 1.77 12.93 -10.98
CA LEU A 184 0.40 13.11 -10.49
C LEU A 184 0.22 12.66 -9.03
N ASN A 185 1.04 11.72 -8.57
CA ASN A 185 1.00 11.24 -7.19
C ASN A 185 1.58 12.24 -6.18
N LEU A 186 2.47 13.16 -6.60
CA LEU A 186 3.13 14.09 -5.68
C LEU A 186 2.17 15.09 -5.02
N PRO A 187 1.29 15.80 -5.76
CA PRO A 187 0.34 16.72 -5.13
C PRO A 187 -0.65 15.98 -4.21
N ILE A 188 -1.08 14.77 -4.60
CA ILE A 188 -1.98 13.94 -3.78
C ILE A 188 -1.26 13.52 -2.49
N ALA A 189 -0.01 13.08 -2.59
CA ALA A 189 0.80 12.71 -1.43
C ALA A 189 1.08 13.91 -0.51
N LEU A 190 1.40 15.08 -1.07
CA LEU A 190 1.62 16.30 -0.29
C LEU A 190 0.36 16.66 0.52
N LEU A 191 -0.81 16.65 -0.14
CA LEU A 191 -2.08 16.85 0.52
C LEU A 191 -2.31 15.78 1.61
N GLY A 192 -2.04 14.52 1.29
CA GLY A 192 -2.13 13.40 2.23
C GLY A 192 -1.26 13.61 3.46
N VAL A 193 0.00 14.02 3.30
CA VAL A 193 0.92 14.30 4.41
C VAL A 193 0.38 15.42 5.31
N VAL A 194 -0.09 16.53 4.71
CA VAL A 194 -0.67 17.64 5.46
C VAL A 194 -1.90 17.19 6.27
N LEU A 195 -2.80 16.45 5.62
CA LEU A 195 -4.02 15.99 6.27
C LEU A 195 -3.74 14.95 7.37
N VAL A 196 -2.83 14.00 7.12
CA VAL A 196 -2.43 12.99 8.13
C VAL A 196 -1.77 13.64 9.32
N THR A 197 -0.88 14.61 9.11
CA THR A 197 -0.21 15.32 10.22
C THR A 197 -1.21 16.09 11.08
N ARG A 198 -2.22 16.71 10.44
CA ARG A 198 -3.18 17.59 11.11
C ARG A 198 -4.32 16.84 11.82
N PHE A 199 -4.83 15.76 11.20
CA PHE A 199 -6.10 15.15 11.62
C PHE A 199 -5.96 13.74 12.22
N ILE A 200 -4.87 13.03 11.99
CA ILE A 200 -4.70 11.68 12.51
C ILE A 200 -3.95 11.72 13.85
N PRO A 201 -4.55 11.20 14.95
CA PRO A 201 -3.86 11.07 16.23
C PRO A 201 -2.75 10.03 16.16
N ASN A 202 -1.69 10.22 16.94
CA ASN A 202 -0.63 9.23 17.04
C ASN A 202 -0.98 8.21 18.14
N VAL A 203 -1.50 7.07 17.72
CA VAL A 203 -1.81 5.95 18.64
C VAL A 203 -0.70 4.92 18.53
N ARG A 204 -0.06 4.60 19.66
CA ARG A 204 0.99 3.60 19.77
C ARG A 204 0.57 2.56 20.81
N GLU A 205 0.87 1.30 20.54
CA GLU A 205 0.68 0.23 21.51
C GLU A 205 1.84 0.15 22.50
N GLU A 206 1.50 -0.14 23.76
CA GLU A 206 2.47 -0.47 24.79
C GLU A 206 2.71 -1.99 24.77
N GLY A 207 3.99 -2.42 24.87
CA GLY A 207 4.31 -3.85 24.93
C GLY A 207 4.51 -4.54 23.59
N VAL A 208 5.09 -3.86 22.61
CA VAL A 208 5.37 -4.41 21.26
C VAL A 208 6.27 -5.64 21.35
N ARG A 209 5.82 -6.75 20.76
CA ARG A 209 6.59 -7.99 20.64
C ARG A 209 7.81 -7.78 19.71
N PRO A 210 8.93 -8.49 19.97
CA PRO A 210 10.08 -8.48 19.05
C PRO A 210 9.65 -8.97 17.66
N LEU A 211 10.33 -8.51 16.61
CA LEU A 211 10.08 -8.95 15.25
C LEU A 211 10.44 -10.44 15.12
N ASP A 212 9.47 -11.22 14.63
CA ASP A 212 9.72 -12.59 14.22
C ASP A 212 10.45 -12.61 12.87
N TRP A 213 11.78 -12.61 12.93
CA TRP A 213 12.64 -12.65 11.74
C TRP A 213 12.43 -13.91 10.92
N THR A 214 12.18 -15.05 11.59
CA THR A 214 11.97 -16.34 10.91
C THR A 214 10.68 -16.35 10.13
N GLY A 215 9.57 -15.94 10.76
CA GLY A 215 8.29 -15.80 10.10
C GLY A 215 8.32 -14.79 8.96
N LEU A 216 9.04 -13.66 9.14
CA LEU A 216 9.20 -12.64 8.11
C LEU A 216 9.92 -13.17 6.87
N VAL A 217 11.07 -13.84 7.07
CA VAL A 217 11.86 -14.39 5.94
C VAL A 217 11.07 -15.47 5.22
N LEU A 218 10.46 -16.40 5.96
CA LEU A 218 9.66 -17.48 5.36
C LEU A 218 8.46 -16.92 4.57
N THR A 219 7.72 -15.97 5.14
CA THR A 219 6.58 -15.35 4.47
C THR A 219 7.04 -14.53 3.26
N GLY A 220 8.09 -13.72 3.40
CA GLY A 220 8.64 -12.92 2.31
C GLY A 220 9.14 -13.78 1.15
N VAL A 221 9.93 -14.83 1.43
CA VAL A 221 10.42 -15.76 0.41
C VAL A 221 9.28 -16.55 -0.22
N GLY A 222 8.32 -17.01 0.60
CA GLY A 222 7.14 -17.73 0.11
C GLY A 222 6.30 -16.88 -0.85
N MET A 223 5.97 -15.65 -0.47
CA MET A 223 5.21 -14.73 -1.32
C MET A 223 5.99 -14.31 -2.57
N ALA A 224 7.30 -14.07 -2.43
CA ALA A 224 8.17 -13.79 -3.56
C ALA A 224 8.20 -14.97 -4.55
N GLY A 225 8.31 -16.19 -4.04
CA GLY A 225 8.27 -17.42 -4.84
C GLY A 225 6.94 -17.60 -5.58
N VAL A 226 5.82 -17.32 -4.92
CA VAL A 226 4.48 -17.38 -5.53
C VAL A 226 4.36 -16.35 -6.66
N VAL A 227 4.71 -15.07 -6.41
CA VAL A 227 4.65 -13.99 -7.41
C VAL A 227 5.54 -14.34 -8.61
N TYR A 228 6.78 -14.74 -8.36
CA TYR A 228 7.72 -15.13 -9.40
C TYR A 228 7.25 -16.35 -10.18
N GLY A 229 6.70 -17.36 -9.49
CA GLY A 229 6.16 -18.58 -10.10
C GLY A 229 4.99 -18.28 -11.03
N PHE A 230 4.01 -17.49 -10.59
CA PHE A 230 2.86 -17.12 -11.42
C PHE A 230 3.27 -16.32 -12.66
N GLU A 231 4.22 -15.41 -12.52
CA GLU A 231 4.68 -14.60 -13.64
C GLU A 231 5.39 -15.45 -14.72
N ASN A 232 6.16 -16.44 -14.31
CA ASN A 232 6.89 -17.31 -15.24
C ASN A 232 6.05 -18.46 -15.79
N LEU A 233 4.93 -18.83 -15.17
CA LEU A 233 3.99 -19.83 -15.70
C LEU A 233 3.48 -19.50 -17.11
N GLY A 234 3.24 -18.21 -17.38
CA GLY A 234 2.79 -17.72 -18.68
C GLY A 234 3.89 -17.60 -19.74
N ARG A 235 5.16 -17.53 -19.32
CA ARG A 235 6.31 -17.30 -20.20
C ARG A 235 7.00 -18.57 -20.67
N GLY A 236 6.55 -19.77 -20.24
CA GLY A 236 7.21 -21.06 -20.57
C GLY A 236 8.64 -21.19 -20.00
N ALA A 237 9.05 -20.31 -19.12
CA ALA A 237 10.40 -20.26 -18.55
C ALA A 237 10.61 -21.24 -17.39
N LEU A 238 9.56 -21.94 -16.96
CA LEU A 238 9.68 -22.96 -15.92
C LEU A 238 10.26 -24.26 -16.53
N PRO A 239 11.22 -24.91 -15.84
CA PRO A 239 11.76 -26.16 -16.28
C PRO A 239 10.65 -27.21 -16.40
N PRO A 240 10.75 -28.18 -17.36
CA PRO A 240 9.67 -29.13 -17.70
C PRO A 240 9.16 -29.98 -16.52
N TRP A 241 9.96 -30.12 -15.46
CA TRP A 241 9.57 -30.84 -14.24
C TRP A 241 8.62 -30.04 -13.34
N ALA A 242 8.62 -28.71 -13.43
CA ALA A 242 7.76 -27.82 -12.65
C ALA A 242 6.37 -27.63 -13.30
N VAL A 243 6.28 -27.90 -14.60
CA VAL A 243 5.03 -27.93 -15.35
C VAL A 243 4.67 -29.41 -15.46
N GLY A 244 3.85 -29.92 -14.52
CA GLY A 244 3.46 -31.31 -14.50
C GLY A 244 3.15 -31.85 -15.92
N ARG A 245 3.64 -33.03 -16.25
CA ARG A 245 3.43 -33.69 -17.54
C ARG A 245 1.96 -33.57 -17.94
N ARG A 246 1.69 -32.80 -18.97
CA ARG A 246 0.41 -32.90 -19.67
C ARG A 246 0.49 -34.23 -20.44
N ALA A 247 -0.18 -35.25 -19.89
CA ALA A 247 -0.49 -36.46 -20.62
C ALA A 247 -1.59 -36.16 -21.63
#